data_b9dad9d058818368bc7d6a0f9e5b54f5
#
_entry.id   b9dad9d058818368bc7d6a0f9e5b54f5
#
_cell.length_a   1.000
_cell.length_b   1.000
_cell.length_c   1.000
_cell.angle_alpha   90.00
_cell.angle_beta   90.00
_cell.angle_gamma   90.00
#
_symmetry.space_group_name_H-M   'P 1'
#
loop_
_entity.id
_entity.type
_entity.pdbx_description
1 polymer ?
#
loop_
_entity_poly.entity_id
_entity_poly.type
_entity_poly.pdbx_seq_one_letter_code
_entity_poly.pdbx_strand_id
1 'polypeptide(L)'
;MPWLCAGGFNEITRMEEKQGGRPRPNNQIQDFHDVIDEVGFKDLGYVGDSFTWAKHYLDGQIILEWLDRALGNGDWIGMFLDFKVIHLECVMLDHKPIQILPSGITPRRNRPWRFEQVWLSENGFHEMVQAAWGAELDRLMLKQVGEKNKDLPT
;
A
#
# COMPACT_ATOMS: atom_id res chain seq x y z
N MET A 1 3.30 22.03 16.07
CA MET A 1 3.53 20.59 16.29
C MET A 1 3.33 19.86 14.97
N PRO A 2 4.27 18.98 14.54
CA PRO A 2 4.14 18.27 13.28
C PRO A 2 3.03 17.19 13.34
N TRP A 3 2.12 17.24 12.39
CA TRP A 3 0.97 16.33 12.28
C TRP A 3 0.93 15.70 10.90
N LEU A 4 0.70 14.39 10.87
CA LEU A 4 0.43 13.59 9.70
C LEU A 4 -0.87 12.81 9.93
N CYS A 5 -1.78 12.88 8.98
CA CYS A 5 -2.99 12.07 8.94
C CYS A 5 -3.00 11.26 7.64
N ALA A 6 -3.19 9.94 7.72
CA ALA A 6 -3.17 9.10 6.53
C ALA A 6 -4.17 7.96 6.63
N GLY A 7 -4.76 7.60 5.50
CA GLY A 7 -5.74 6.52 5.39
C GLY A 7 -6.78 6.77 4.32
N GLY A 8 -7.84 5.98 4.35
CA GLY A 8 -9.01 6.11 3.49
C GLY A 8 -9.96 7.19 4.01
N PHE A 9 -10.01 8.31 3.31
CA PHE A 9 -10.95 9.40 3.66
C PHE A 9 -12.33 9.20 3.00
N ASN A 10 -12.43 8.26 2.06
CA ASN A 10 -13.65 7.96 1.31
C ASN A 10 -14.21 9.16 0.53
N GLU A 11 -13.39 10.19 0.28
CA GLU A 11 -13.74 11.36 -0.50
C GLU A 11 -12.59 11.76 -1.43
N ILE A 12 -12.97 12.42 -2.54
CA ILE A 12 -12.04 12.95 -3.53
C ILE A 12 -11.93 14.48 -3.36
N THR A 13 -10.80 15.05 -3.76
CA THR A 13 -10.60 16.51 -3.76
C THR A 13 -10.88 17.13 -5.12
N ARG A 14 -10.89 16.34 -6.19
CA ARG A 14 -11.13 16.79 -7.57
C ARG A 14 -11.79 15.69 -8.37
N MET A 15 -12.57 16.07 -9.39
CA MET A 15 -13.26 15.10 -10.25
C MET A 15 -12.31 14.16 -11.01
N GLU A 16 -11.09 14.62 -11.29
CA GLU A 16 -10.04 13.83 -11.97
C GLU A 16 -9.53 12.65 -11.13
N GLU A 17 -9.80 12.69 -9.82
CA GLU A 17 -9.49 11.60 -8.88
C GLU A 17 -10.49 10.45 -8.92
N LYS A 18 -11.44 10.51 -9.85
CA LYS A 18 -12.47 9.50 -10.08
C LYS A 18 -12.62 9.19 -11.56
N GLN A 19 -12.70 7.88 -11.86
CA GLN A 19 -13.05 7.38 -13.18
C GLN A 19 -14.23 6.40 -13.08
N GLY A 20 -15.22 6.60 -13.94
CA GLY A 20 -16.41 5.74 -14.00
C GLY A 20 -17.46 6.04 -12.94
N GLY A 21 -18.62 5.40 -13.08
CA GLY A 21 -19.77 5.58 -12.19
C GLY A 21 -20.38 6.99 -12.22
N ARG A 22 -21.21 7.28 -11.23
CA ARG A 22 -21.83 8.60 -11.09
C ARG A 22 -20.83 9.63 -10.57
N PRO A 23 -20.84 10.88 -11.07
CA PRO A 23 -20.02 11.95 -10.51
C PRO A 23 -20.30 12.17 -9.02
N ARG A 24 -19.25 12.54 -8.27
CA ARG A 24 -19.43 13.00 -6.88
C ARG A 24 -20.11 14.36 -6.87
N PRO A 25 -21.02 14.63 -5.91
CA PRO A 25 -21.59 15.96 -5.74
C PRO A 25 -20.50 17.00 -5.44
N ASN A 26 -20.54 18.14 -6.11
CA ASN A 26 -19.52 19.19 -5.93
C ASN A 26 -19.45 19.72 -4.48
N ASN A 27 -20.59 19.76 -3.77
CA ASN A 27 -20.59 20.17 -2.37
C ASN A 27 -19.78 19.22 -1.47
N GLN A 28 -19.83 17.90 -1.69
CA GLN A 28 -19.02 16.95 -0.90
C GLN A 28 -17.53 17.19 -1.13
N ILE A 29 -17.13 17.39 -2.39
CA ILE A 29 -15.74 17.71 -2.73
C ILE A 29 -15.31 19.01 -2.05
N GLN A 30 -16.16 20.05 -2.10
CA GLN A 30 -15.89 21.34 -1.49
C GLN A 30 -15.80 21.24 0.04
N ASP A 31 -16.76 20.56 0.68
CA ASP A 31 -16.76 20.34 2.13
C ASP A 31 -15.47 19.65 2.60
N PHE A 32 -14.96 18.68 1.81
CA PHE A 32 -13.72 18.01 2.14
C PHE A 32 -12.49 18.93 1.99
N HIS A 33 -12.47 19.76 0.95
CA HIS A 33 -11.45 20.80 0.79
C HIS A 33 -11.44 21.79 1.95
N ASP A 34 -12.62 22.29 2.32
CA ASP A 34 -12.77 23.26 3.38
C ASP A 34 -12.25 22.72 4.73
N VAL A 35 -12.52 21.44 5.02
CA VAL A 35 -11.98 20.77 6.22
C VAL A 35 -10.46 20.66 6.18
N ILE A 36 -9.87 20.28 5.03
CA ILE A 36 -8.42 20.19 4.88
C ILE A 36 -7.77 21.55 5.12
N ASP A 37 -8.35 22.61 4.56
CA ASP A 37 -7.84 23.98 4.68
C ASP A 37 -8.03 24.52 6.10
N GLU A 38 -9.19 24.29 6.75
CA GLU A 38 -9.47 24.74 8.11
C GLU A 38 -8.48 24.16 9.13
N VAL A 39 -8.12 22.88 8.99
CA VAL A 39 -7.13 22.24 9.88
C VAL A 39 -5.68 22.53 9.47
N GLY A 40 -5.46 23.28 8.40
CA GLY A 40 -4.13 23.66 7.91
C GLY A 40 -3.31 22.49 7.37
N PHE A 41 -3.97 21.46 6.86
CA PHE A 41 -3.32 20.33 6.20
C PHE A 41 -3.11 20.59 4.72
N LYS A 42 -2.16 19.85 4.15
CA LYS A 42 -1.90 19.81 2.71
C LYS A 42 -1.81 18.35 2.28
N ASP A 43 -2.36 18.06 1.12
CA ASP A 43 -2.17 16.77 0.49
C ASP A 43 -0.69 16.61 0.11
N LEU A 44 -0.10 15.49 0.52
CA LEU A 44 1.31 15.19 0.30
C LEU A 44 1.58 14.61 -1.09
N GLY A 45 0.53 14.42 -1.90
CA GLY A 45 0.62 13.79 -3.21
C GLY A 45 1.03 12.32 -3.13
N TYR A 46 1.40 11.74 -4.26
CA TYR A 46 1.78 10.34 -4.35
C TYR A 46 2.76 10.06 -5.49
N VAL A 47 3.35 8.87 -5.44
CA VAL A 47 4.10 8.23 -6.53
C VAL A 47 3.47 6.87 -6.79
N GLY A 48 3.25 6.53 -8.07
CA GLY A 48 2.62 5.27 -8.47
C GLY A 48 1.29 5.48 -9.18
N ASP A 49 0.38 4.51 -9.03
CA ASP A 49 -0.95 4.56 -9.65
C ASP A 49 -1.78 5.71 -9.08
N SER A 50 -2.59 6.33 -9.95
CA SER A 50 -3.45 7.46 -9.57
C SER A 50 -4.61 7.08 -8.67
N PHE A 51 -5.04 5.81 -8.70
CA PHE A 51 -6.21 5.35 -7.98
C PHE A 51 -5.83 4.35 -6.90
N THR A 52 -6.37 4.56 -5.70
CA THR A 52 -6.15 3.66 -4.56
C THR A 52 -7.32 2.71 -4.33
N TRP A 53 -8.46 2.96 -4.95
CA TRP A 53 -9.65 2.13 -4.82
C TRP A 53 -10.23 1.76 -6.18
N ALA A 54 -10.69 0.51 -6.29
CA ALA A 54 -11.31 -0.01 -7.51
C ALA A 54 -12.53 -0.88 -7.18
N LYS A 55 -13.62 -0.68 -7.92
CA LYS A 55 -14.79 -1.55 -7.86
C LYS A 55 -15.14 -2.08 -9.24
N HIS A 56 -15.17 -3.39 -9.35
CA HIS A 56 -15.56 -4.12 -10.54
C HIS A 56 -17.01 -4.58 -10.41
N TYR A 57 -17.84 -4.31 -11.41
CA TYR A 57 -19.23 -4.77 -11.48
C TYR A 57 -19.36 -5.93 -12.45
N LEU A 58 -20.39 -6.75 -12.25
CA LEU A 58 -20.66 -7.95 -13.09
C LEU A 58 -20.97 -7.61 -14.55
N ASP A 59 -21.44 -6.42 -14.82
CA ASP A 59 -21.72 -5.90 -16.17
C ASP A 59 -20.47 -5.36 -16.90
N GLY A 60 -19.29 -5.51 -16.29
CA GLY A 60 -18.02 -5.06 -16.84
C GLY A 60 -17.68 -3.59 -16.53
N GLN A 61 -18.54 -2.85 -15.82
CA GLN A 61 -18.22 -1.49 -15.39
C GLN A 61 -17.14 -1.53 -14.30
N ILE A 62 -16.22 -0.56 -14.36
CA ILE A 62 -15.16 -0.35 -13.38
C ILE A 62 -15.27 1.07 -12.86
N ILE A 63 -15.21 1.23 -11.55
CA ILE A 63 -15.08 2.53 -10.89
C ILE A 63 -13.72 2.56 -10.20
N LEU A 64 -12.95 3.61 -10.47
CA LEU A 64 -11.65 3.87 -9.87
C LEU A 64 -11.71 5.21 -9.14
N GLU A 65 -11.17 5.26 -7.92
CA GLU A 65 -11.15 6.49 -7.11
C GLU A 65 -9.84 6.58 -6.31
N TRP A 66 -9.35 7.80 -6.11
CA TRP A 66 -8.26 8.08 -5.17
C TRP A 66 -8.83 8.45 -3.80
N LEU A 67 -9.03 7.46 -2.95
CA LEU A 67 -9.66 7.60 -1.63
C LEU A 67 -8.67 7.58 -0.47
N ASP A 68 -7.50 6.93 -0.67
CA ASP A 68 -6.49 6.77 0.37
C ASP A 68 -5.38 7.77 0.13
N ARG A 69 -5.14 8.65 1.09
CA ARG A 69 -4.15 9.72 0.96
C ARG A 69 -3.42 10.01 2.26
N ALA A 70 -2.38 10.80 2.18
CA ALA A 70 -1.64 11.33 3.32
C ALA A 70 -1.70 12.84 3.32
N LEU A 71 -2.09 13.42 4.46
CA LEU A 71 -2.21 14.85 4.68
C LEU A 71 -1.22 15.25 5.79
N GLY A 72 -0.46 16.33 5.59
CA GLY A 72 0.50 16.83 6.57
C GLY A 72 0.33 18.33 6.79
N ASN A 73 0.56 18.80 8.02
CA ASN A 73 0.63 20.23 8.27
C ASN A 73 2.01 20.81 7.91
N GLY A 74 2.14 22.14 7.89
CA GLY A 74 3.37 22.82 7.52
C GLY A 74 4.58 22.42 8.37
N ASP A 75 4.37 22.17 9.68
CA ASP A 75 5.44 21.72 10.58
C ASP A 75 5.96 20.33 10.17
N TRP A 76 5.08 19.40 9.80
CA TRP A 76 5.46 18.08 9.37
C TRP A 76 6.23 18.12 8.04
N ILE A 77 5.71 18.87 7.07
CA ILE A 77 6.35 19.06 5.76
C ILE A 77 7.74 19.69 5.92
N GLY A 78 7.87 20.69 6.80
CA GLY A 78 9.15 21.33 7.09
C GLY A 78 10.17 20.42 7.79
N MET A 79 9.70 19.43 8.57
CA MET A 79 10.56 18.45 9.25
C MET A 79 11.05 17.33 8.31
N PHE A 80 10.26 16.96 7.31
CA PHE A 80 10.52 15.83 6.41
C PHE A 80 10.55 16.29 4.96
N LEU A 81 11.60 17.01 4.54
CA LEU A 81 11.69 17.60 3.20
C LEU A 81 11.75 16.60 2.05
N ASP A 82 12.27 15.40 2.31
CA ASP A 82 12.43 14.33 1.31
C ASP A 82 11.32 13.26 1.38
N PHE A 83 10.22 13.54 2.04
CA PHE A 83 9.13 12.56 2.18
C PHE A 83 8.61 12.07 0.84
N LYS A 84 8.10 10.84 0.84
CA LYS A 84 7.36 10.25 -0.29
C LYS A 84 6.16 9.49 0.21
N VAL A 85 5.06 9.58 -0.52
CA VAL A 85 3.88 8.73 -0.39
C VAL A 85 3.83 7.86 -1.64
N ILE A 86 3.75 6.56 -1.47
CA ILE A 86 3.78 5.59 -2.58
C ILE A 86 2.49 4.78 -2.54
N HIS A 87 1.75 4.76 -3.65
CA HIS A 87 0.66 3.81 -3.84
C HIS A 87 1.26 2.47 -4.24
N LEU A 88 1.06 1.45 -3.41
CA LEU A 88 1.58 0.11 -3.66
C LEU A 88 0.60 -0.69 -4.51
N GLU A 89 1.14 -1.61 -5.32
CA GLU A 89 0.30 -2.56 -6.05
C GLU A 89 -0.36 -3.55 -5.10
N CYS A 90 -1.65 -3.80 -5.32
CA CYS A 90 -2.40 -4.83 -4.62
C CYS A 90 -3.39 -5.49 -5.60
N VAL A 91 -3.35 -6.81 -5.69
CA VAL A 91 -4.16 -7.57 -6.66
C VAL A 91 -5.43 -8.16 -6.02
N MET A 92 -5.47 -8.28 -4.69
CA MET A 92 -6.53 -9.05 -4.00
C MET A 92 -7.51 -8.19 -3.19
N LEU A 93 -7.26 -6.89 -3.06
CA LEU A 93 -8.09 -5.99 -2.27
C LEU A 93 -8.68 -4.90 -3.17
N ASP A 94 -9.82 -4.37 -2.80
CA ASP A 94 -10.44 -3.22 -3.46
C ASP A 94 -9.69 -1.90 -3.15
N HIS A 95 -8.97 -1.81 -2.03
CA HIS A 95 -8.05 -0.73 -1.70
C HIS A 95 -6.59 -1.12 -1.91
N LYS A 96 -5.79 -0.20 -2.47
CA LYS A 96 -4.34 -0.29 -2.54
C LYS A 96 -3.71 0.29 -1.28
N PRO A 97 -2.72 -0.38 -0.68
CA PRO A 97 -1.99 0.19 0.45
C PRO A 97 -1.21 1.44 0.05
N ILE A 98 -1.16 2.42 0.93
CA ILE A 98 -0.24 3.56 0.80
C ILE A 98 0.94 3.41 1.75
N GLN A 99 2.14 3.70 1.27
CA GLN A 99 3.36 3.69 2.06
C GLN A 99 3.89 5.10 2.20
N ILE A 100 4.13 5.54 3.43
CA ILE A 100 4.72 6.85 3.73
C ILE A 100 6.16 6.65 4.15
N LEU A 101 7.07 7.35 3.47
CA LEU A 101 8.50 7.37 3.72
C LEU A 101 8.91 8.78 4.13
N PRO A 102 9.03 9.08 5.43
CA PRO A 102 9.34 10.45 5.89
C PRO A 102 10.72 10.94 5.45
N SER A 103 11.68 10.05 5.28
CA SER A 103 13.07 10.40 4.88
C SER A 103 13.39 10.03 3.43
N GLY A 104 12.36 9.90 2.58
CA GLY A 104 12.54 9.47 1.19
C GLY A 104 12.82 7.97 1.05
N ILE A 105 13.20 7.54 -0.16
CA ILE A 105 13.55 6.14 -0.42
C ILE A 105 14.97 5.92 0.12
N THR A 106 15.06 5.36 1.34
CA THR A 106 16.33 4.77 1.75
C THR A 106 16.58 3.53 0.89
N PRO A 107 17.78 3.35 0.31
CA PRO A 107 18.11 2.11 -0.37
C PRO A 107 17.78 0.95 0.57
N ARG A 108 16.95 0.02 0.10
CA ARG A 108 16.67 -1.20 0.85
C ARG A 108 18.01 -1.82 1.22
N ARG A 109 18.40 -1.78 2.50
CA ARG A 109 19.30 -2.81 3.01
C ARG A 109 18.64 -4.13 2.64
N ASN A 110 19.35 -4.99 1.91
CA ASN A 110 18.91 -6.35 1.65
C ASN A 110 18.56 -6.98 2.99
N ARG A 111 17.29 -6.88 3.40
CA ARG A 111 16.80 -7.71 4.49
C ARG A 111 16.71 -9.10 3.89
N PRO A 112 17.49 -10.06 4.40
CA PRO A 112 17.31 -11.42 3.96
C PRO A 112 15.85 -11.81 4.21
N TRP A 113 15.20 -12.40 3.22
CA TRP A 113 13.90 -13.02 3.39
C TRP A 113 14.01 -14.00 4.56
N ARG A 114 13.25 -13.76 5.62
CA ARG A 114 13.17 -14.68 6.74
C ARG A 114 11.94 -15.51 6.53
N PHE A 115 12.16 -16.81 6.38
CA PHE A 115 11.10 -17.80 6.40
C PHE A 115 10.70 -18.01 7.87
N GLU A 116 9.43 -17.79 8.19
CA GLU A 116 8.93 -18.06 9.53
C GLU A 116 8.55 -19.55 9.61
N GLN A 117 9.18 -20.27 10.51
CA GLN A 117 9.01 -21.72 10.64
C GLN A 117 7.56 -22.13 10.99
N VAL A 118 6.81 -21.21 11.62
CA VAL A 118 5.38 -21.39 11.92
C VAL A 118 4.53 -21.60 10.66
N TRP A 119 4.94 -21.06 9.51
CA TRP A 119 4.20 -21.24 8.25
C TRP A 119 4.15 -22.70 7.79
N LEU A 120 5.13 -23.51 8.18
CA LEU A 120 5.14 -24.95 7.86
C LEU A 120 4.02 -25.74 8.56
N SER A 121 3.49 -25.22 9.64
CA SER A 121 2.39 -25.83 10.41
C SER A 121 1.00 -25.38 9.95
N GLU A 122 0.92 -24.40 9.02
CA GLU A 122 -0.37 -23.93 8.51
C GLU A 122 -0.92 -24.91 7.47
N ASN A 123 -2.20 -25.26 7.64
CA ASN A 123 -2.90 -26.13 6.72
C ASN A 123 -3.00 -25.47 5.32
N GLY A 124 -2.59 -26.20 4.28
CA GLY A 124 -2.62 -25.73 2.89
C GLY A 124 -1.40 -24.91 2.48
N PHE A 125 -0.45 -24.61 3.38
CA PHE A 125 0.77 -23.88 3.03
C PHE A 125 1.62 -24.62 2.00
N HIS A 126 1.75 -25.93 2.18
CA HIS A 126 2.57 -26.78 1.29
C HIS A 126 1.99 -26.84 -0.13
N GLU A 127 0.69 -26.99 -0.26
CA GLU A 127 -0.03 -26.98 -1.53
C GLU A 127 0.06 -25.63 -2.23
N MET A 128 -0.05 -24.54 -1.48
CA MET A 128 0.08 -23.19 -2.01
C MET A 128 1.49 -22.94 -2.55
N VAL A 129 2.53 -23.38 -1.84
CA VAL A 129 3.92 -23.27 -2.28
C VAL A 129 4.17 -24.11 -3.53
N GLN A 130 3.67 -25.35 -3.58
CA GLN A 130 3.79 -26.22 -4.75
C GLN A 130 3.08 -25.63 -5.96
N ALA A 131 1.89 -25.09 -5.79
CA ALA A 131 1.14 -24.45 -6.87
C ALA A 131 1.85 -23.21 -7.43
N ALA A 132 2.50 -22.42 -6.56
CA ALA A 132 3.17 -21.17 -6.95
C ALA A 132 4.53 -21.41 -7.63
N TRP A 133 5.27 -22.42 -7.24
CA TRP A 133 6.66 -22.62 -7.69
C TRP A 133 6.92 -23.90 -8.48
N GLY A 134 5.95 -24.81 -8.60
CA GLY A 134 6.10 -26.07 -9.34
C GLY A 134 7.07 -27.06 -8.67
N ALA A 135 6.93 -28.33 -9.03
CA ALA A 135 7.61 -29.45 -8.37
C ALA A 135 9.17 -29.46 -8.49
N GLU A 136 9.76 -28.65 -9.36
CA GLU A 136 11.20 -28.66 -9.64
C GLU A 136 12.02 -27.77 -8.67
N LEU A 137 11.37 -26.72 -8.10
CA LEU A 137 12.00 -25.82 -7.10
C LEU A 137 11.98 -26.42 -5.68
N ASP A 138 11.12 -27.38 -5.43
CA ASP A 138 10.97 -28.05 -4.12
C ASP A 138 12.28 -28.75 -3.67
N ARG A 139 13.02 -29.33 -4.61
CA ARG A 139 14.31 -30.03 -4.32
C ARG A 139 15.47 -29.10 -3.97
N LEU A 140 15.47 -27.87 -4.51
CA LEU A 140 16.59 -26.94 -4.33
C LEU A 140 16.43 -26.09 -3.04
N MET A 141 15.21 -25.68 -2.74
CA MET A 141 14.94 -24.82 -1.56
C MET A 141 14.99 -25.62 -0.25
N LEU A 142 14.43 -26.84 -0.23
CA LEU A 142 14.47 -27.70 0.97
C LEU A 142 15.89 -28.18 1.31
N LYS A 143 16.76 -28.39 0.31
CA LYS A 143 18.17 -28.67 0.55
C LYS A 143 18.91 -27.48 1.17
N GLN A 144 18.68 -26.27 0.70
CA GLN A 144 19.36 -25.08 1.24
C GLN A 144 18.91 -24.73 2.68
N VAL A 145 17.65 -24.99 3.02
CA VAL A 145 17.14 -24.76 4.39
C VAL A 145 17.67 -25.86 5.34
N GLY A 146 17.76 -27.10 4.88
CA GLY A 146 18.27 -28.22 5.67
C GLY A 146 19.78 -28.14 5.96
N GLU A 147 20.58 -27.59 5.06
CA GLU A 147 22.03 -27.43 5.23
C GLU A 147 22.38 -26.25 6.15
N LYS A 148 21.63 -25.14 6.10
CA LYS A 148 21.86 -23.98 6.99
C LYS A 148 21.53 -24.21 8.46
N ASN A 149 20.69 -25.20 8.78
CA ASN A 149 20.35 -25.54 10.17
C ASN A 149 21.33 -26.52 10.82
N LYS A 150 22.31 -27.08 10.08
CA LYS A 150 23.33 -27.96 10.63
C LYS A 150 24.55 -27.24 11.23
N ASP A 151 24.69 -25.95 10.92
CA ASP A 151 25.84 -25.13 11.33
C ASP A 151 25.55 -24.15 12.46
N LEU A 152 24.46 -24.33 13.23
CA LEU A 152 24.21 -23.56 14.44
C LEU A 152 24.84 -24.27 15.63
N PRO A 153 25.84 -23.71 16.33
CA PRO A 153 26.37 -24.25 17.55
C PRO A 153 25.31 -24.24 18.67
N THR A 154 25.22 -25.33 19.39
CA THR A 154 24.46 -25.52 20.63
C THR A 154 24.92 -24.60 21.75
#